data_33245203999bfa2c1d708028a62a6782
#
_entry.id   33245203999bfa2c1d708028a62a6782
#
_cell.length_a   1.000
_cell.length_b   1.000
_cell.length_c   1.000
_cell.angle_alpha   90.00
_cell.angle_beta   90.00
_cell.angle_gamma   90.00
#
_symmetry.space_group_name_H-M   'P 1'
#
loop_
_entity.id
_entity.type
_entity.pdbx_description
1 polymer ?
#
loop_
_entity_poly.entity_id
_entity_poly.type
_entity_poly.pdbx_seq_one_letter_code
_entity_poly.pdbx_strand_id
1 'polypeptide(L)'
;MRWQGRRESDNVEDRRSSGGGGPSMGGPGFRLPSGKGGIILLVVVLVAGYYGVDLTGLMTGETWGQQFEKMGRTYQPPKLVMYRGATRTGCGTGQSVMGPFYCPADSTVYIDLSFYDDMKSKLGADGDFAQGYVIAHEVGHHVQKLLGIEPKVRQMQQNASQAEVNRLSVRMELQADCFAGVWGHSMQQQGVLETGDLEEALNAAQAIGDDRLQQQSQGRVVPDSFTHGTSEQRYSWFKRGFDSGNPSQCNTFGKAM
;
A
#
# COMPACT_ATOMS: atom_id res chain seq x y z
N MET A 1 13.82 9.63 -0.31
CA MET A 1 14.33 8.60 0.65
C MET A 1 15.74 8.12 0.28
N ARG A 2 16.53 7.71 1.27
CA ARG A 2 17.92 7.23 1.07
C ARG A 2 17.96 5.71 1.02
N TRP A 3 18.03 5.15 -0.17
CA TRP A 3 18.00 3.70 -0.43
C TRP A 3 19.37 3.01 -0.52
N GLN A 4 20.46 3.78 -0.71
CA GLN A 4 21.78 3.23 -1.03
C GLN A 4 22.37 2.37 0.10
N GLY A 5 22.93 1.21 -0.27
CA GLY A 5 23.65 0.32 0.65
C GLY A 5 22.79 -0.58 1.53
N ARG A 6 21.46 -0.71 1.27
CA ARG A 6 20.58 -1.61 2.00
C ARG A 6 20.47 -2.97 1.33
N ARG A 7 20.20 -3.99 2.14
CA ARG A 7 20.02 -5.39 1.73
C ARG A 7 18.69 -5.55 0.97
N GLU A 8 18.64 -6.48 0.02
CA GLU A 8 17.42 -6.89 -0.67
C GLU A 8 16.53 -7.78 0.22
N SER A 9 15.22 -7.80 -0.06
CA SER A 9 14.24 -8.63 0.64
C SER A 9 14.04 -9.97 -0.08
N ASP A 10 14.00 -11.05 0.67
CA ASP A 10 13.71 -12.38 0.14
C ASP A 10 12.19 -12.63 -0.08
N ASN A 11 11.33 -11.65 0.29
CA ASN A 11 9.88 -11.78 0.28
C ASN A 11 9.21 -11.14 -0.95
N VAL A 12 9.98 -10.66 -1.94
CA VAL A 12 9.44 -10.02 -3.16
C VAL A 12 9.47 -10.98 -4.34
N GLU A 13 8.33 -11.14 -5.01
CA GLU A 13 8.16 -11.92 -6.24
C GLU A 13 7.79 -11.00 -7.40
N ASP A 14 8.60 -11.03 -8.47
CA ASP A 14 8.35 -10.27 -9.69
C ASP A 14 7.64 -11.13 -10.73
N ARG A 15 6.35 -10.89 -10.95
CA ARG A 15 5.51 -11.54 -11.96
C ARG A 15 5.29 -10.69 -13.21
N ARG A 16 5.98 -9.55 -13.37
CA ARG A 16 5.76 -8.63 -14.50
C ARG A 16 6.10 -9.24 -15.86
N SER A 17 7.00 -10.22 -15.89
CA SER A 17 7.40 -10.95 -17.11
C SER A 17 6.57 -12.21 -17.37
N SER A 18 5.77 -12.70 -16.42
CA SER A 18 5.00 -13.95 -16.52
C SER A 18 3.58 -13.77 -17.08
N GLY A 19 3.30 -12.66 -17.74
CA GLY A 19 2.02 -12.36 -18.37
C GLY A 19 1.68 -13.33 -19.49
N GLY A 20 0.81 -14.30 -19.16
CA GLY A 20 -0.14 -14.98 -20.01
C GLY A 20 0.35 -15.57 -21.33
N GLY A 21 0.57 -16.89 -21.35
CA GLY A 21 0.38 -17.68 -22.56
C GLY A 21 -1.07 -17.63 -23.03
N GLY A 22 -1.43 -16.60 -23.80
CA GLY A 22 -2.62 -16.56 -24.65
C GLY A 22 -2.19 -16.63 -26.11
N PRO A 23 -3.02 -17.17 -27.02
CA PRO A 23 -2.61 -17.36 -28.40
C PRO A 23 -2.27 -16.04 -29.08
N SER A 24 -1.13 -16.00 -29.71
CA SER A 24 -0.64 -14.93 -30.56
C SER A 24 -1.68 -14.57 -31.64
N MET A 25 -2.36 -13.45 -31.47
CA MET A 25 -2.97 -12.75 -32.60
C MET A 25 -2.11 -11.54 -32.93
N GLY A 26 -1.51 -11.58 -34.12
CA GLY A 26 -0.68 -10.52 -34.66
C GLY A 26 -1.45 -9.20 -34.78
N GLY A 27 -1.08 -8.22 -33.96
CA GLY A 27 -1.41 -6.81 -34.13
C GLY A 27 -0.17 -6.03 -34.53
N PRO A 28 -0.27 -4.85 -35.19
CA PRO A 28 0.85 -4.12 -35.76
C PRO A 28 1.85 -3.70 -34.68
N GLY A 29 3.08 -4.09 -34.90
CA GLY A 29 4.19 -4.01 -33.98
C GLY A 29 4.43 -2.65 -33.36
N PHE A 30 4.41 -2.63 -32.05
CA PHE A 30 5.10 -1.62 -31.26
C PHE A 30 6.60 -1.81 -31.50
N ARG A 31 7.18 -0.94 -32.34
CA ARG A 31 8.63 -0.93 -32.56
C ARG A 31 9.30 -0.41 -31.28
N LEU A 32 9.86 -1.31 -30.50
CA LEU A 32 10.85 -0.96 -29.49
C LEU A 32 11.98 -0.17 -30.16
N PRO A 33 12.44 0.94 -29.56
CA PRO A 33 13.60 1.64 -30.09
C PRO A 33 14.78 0.66 -30.09
N SER A 34 15.20 0.26 -31.27
CA SER A 34 16.29 -0.67 -31.51
C SER A 34 17.64 0.06 -31.34
N GLY A 35 18.01 0.31 -30.09
CA GLY A 35 19.31 0.84 -29.73
C GLY A 35 19.71 0.40 -28.34
N LYS A 36 21.00 0.15 -28.13
CA LYS A 36 21.53 -0.22 -26.79
C LYS A 36 21.10 0.74 -25.70
N GLY A 37 20.89 2.03 -26.00
CA GLY A 37 20.40 3.05 -25.07
C GLY A 37 18.95 2.84 -24.62
N GLY A 38 18.05 2.40 -25.51
CA GLY A 38 16.63 2.16 -25.16
C GLY A 38 16.46 0.94 -24.26
N ILE A 39 17.25 -0.10 -24.46
CA ILE A 39 17.24 -1.30 -23.61
C ILE A 39 17.80 -0.97 -22.23
N ILE A 40 18.88 -0.18 -22.14
CA ILE A 40 19.48 0.25 -20.86
C ILE A 40 18.46 1.09 -20.08
N LEU A 41 17.77 2.03 -20.71
CA LEU A 41 16.75 2.88 -20.04
C LEU A 41 15.60 2.02 -19.52
N LEU A 42 15.09 1.06 -20.31
CA LEU A 42 14.03 0.14 -19.89
C LEU A 42 14.46 -0.70 -18.68
N VAL A 43 15.67 -1.24 -18.71
CA VAL A 43 16.24 -2.02 -17.60
C VAL A 43 16.39 -1.15 -16.35
N VAL A 44 16.88 0.08 -16.45
CA VAL A 44 17.03 0.99 -15.32
C VAL A 44 15.66 1.32 -14.68
N VAL A 45 14.63 1.60 -15.47
CA VAL A 45 13.28 1.88 -14.96
C VAL A 45 12.67 0.64 -14.28
N LEU A 46 12.84 -0.55 -14.85
CA LEU A 46 12.37 -1.81 -14.27
C LEU A 46 13.09 -2.15 -12.97
N VAL A 47 14.39 -1.94 -12.93
CA VAL A 47 15.24 -2.17 -11.75
C VAL A 47 14.90 -1.17 -10.65
N ALA A 48 14.75 0.12 -10.95
CA ALA A 48 14.39 1.13 -9.96
C ALA A 48 13.02 0.85 -9.32
N GLY A 49 12.01 0.45 -10.12
CA GLY A 49 10.70 0.04 -9.60
C GLY A 49 10.77 -1.20 -8.71
N TYR A 50 11.57 -2.19 -9.09
CA TYR A 50 11.82 -3.39 -8.29
C TYR A 50 12.45 -3.03 -6.94
N TYR A 51 13.55 -2.29 -6.94
CA TYR A 51 14.27 -1.93 -5.72
C TYR A 51 13.42 -1.08 -4.77
N GLY A 52 12.57 -0.18 -5.28
CA GLY A 52 11.64 0.60 -4.45
C GLY A 52 10.68 -0.29 -3.66
N VAL A 53 10.06 -1.27 -4.32
CA VAL A 53 9.16 -2.24 -3.66
C VAL A 53 9.93 -3.15 -2.71
N ASP A 54 11.08 -3.66 -3.12
CA ASP A 54 11.92 -4.54 -2.32
C ASP A 54 12.41 -3.87 -1.04
N LEU A 55 12.96 -2.67 -1.15
CA LEU A 55 13.47 -1.92 0.00
C LEU A 55 12.36 -1.50 0.96
N THR A 56 11.21 -1.05 0.45
CA THR A 56 10.05 -0.75 1.31
C THR A 56 9.55 -2.01 2.03
N GLY A 57 9.52 -3.14 1.35
CA GLY A 57 9.18 -4.43 1.95
C GLY A 57 10.12 -4.82 3.08
N LEU A 58 11.43 -4.69 2.88
CA LEU A 58 12.42 -4.93 3.92
C LEU A 58 12.26 -3.98 5.11
N MET A 59 12.13 -2.68 4.85
CA MET A 59 12.05 -1.66 5.89
C MET A 59 10.75 -1.73 6.71
N THR A 60 9.62 -2.09 6.09
CA THR A 60 8.38 -2.39 6.81
C THR A 60 8.55 -3.64 7.68
N GLY A 61 9.26 -4.65 7.20
CA GLY A 61 9.62 -5.85 7.95
C GLY A 61 10.47 -5.55 9.18
N GLU A 62 11.46 -4.71 9.07
CA GLU A 62 12.31 -4.26 10.18
C GLU A 62 11.50 -3.48 11.24
N THR A 63 10.68 -2.53 10.81
CA THR A 63 9.81 -1.75 11.70
C THR A 63 8.87 -2.64 12.50
N TRP A 64 8.12 -3.51 11.79
CA TRP A 64 7.14 -4.36 12.45
C TRP A 64 7.77 -5.50 13.24
N GLY A 65 8.94 -5.99 12.84
CA GLY A 65 9.73 -6.92 13.65
C GLY A 65 10.01 -6.37 15.04
N GLN A 66 10.49 -5.13 15.12
CA GLN A 66 10.75 -4.44 16.38
C GLN A 66 9.48 -4.18 17.20
N GLN A 67 8.38 -3.78 16.55
CA GLN A 67 7.11 -3.52 17.26
C GLN A 67 6.52 -4.81 17.84
N PHE A 68 6.54 -5.91 17.09
CA PHE A 68 6.07 -7.22 17.57
C PHE A 68 6.93 -7.77 18.69
N GLU A 69 8.24 -7.60 18.62
CA GLU A 69 9.15 -7.98 19.72
C GLU A 69 8.82 -7.23 21.01
N LYS A 70 8.55 -5.92 20.94
CA LYS A 70 8.09 -5.12 22.11
C LYS A 70 6.76 -5.63 22.68
N MET A 71 5.91 -6.25 21.86
CA MET A 71 4.65 -6.89 22.30
C MET A 71 4.84 -8.32 22.79
N GLY A 72 6.07 -8.85 22.79
CA GLY A 72 6.36 -10.25 23.13
C GLY A 72 5.87 -11.24 22.06
N ARG A 73 5.77 -10.82 20.80
CA ARG A 73 5.26 -11.60 19.66
C ARG A 73 6.31 -11.68 18.55
N THR A 74 6.17 -12.68 17.69
CA THR A 74 7.01 -12.84 16.50
C THR A 74 6.29 -12.28 15.29
N TYR A 75 6.94 -11.39 14.54
CA TYR A 75 6.44 -10.88 13.28
C TYR A 75 6.76 -11.84 12.13
N GLN A 76 5.77 -12.10 11.31
CA GLN A 76 5.93 -12.83 10.05
C GLN A 76 5.63 -11.85 8.91
N PRO A 77 6.63 -11.46 8.10
CA PRO A 77 6.43 -10.49 7.02
C PRO A 77 5.51 -11.06 5.94
N PRO A 78 4.72 -10.19 5.26
CA PRO A 78 3.93 -10.62 4.12
C PRO A 78 4.84 -10.87 2.91
N LYS A 79 4.32 -11.60 1.94
CA LYS A 79 4.91 -11.65 0.60
C LYS A 79 4.50 -10.39 -0.19
N LEU A 80 5.40 -9.87 -1.01
CA LEU A 80 5.10 -8.79 -1.96
C LEU A 80 5.18 -9.35 -3.37
N VAL A 81 4.14 -9.12 -4.18
CA VAL A 81 4.07 -9.57 -5.56
C VAL A 81 3.87 -8.37 -6.48
N MET A 82 4.81 -8.15 -7.39
CA MET A 82 4.67 -7.20 -8.48
C MET A 82 4.10 -7.90 -9.71
N TYR A 83 3.09 -7.30 -10.34
CA TYR A 83 2.45 -7.87 -11.52
C TYR A 83 2.11 -6.80 -12.55
N ARG A 84 1.59 -7.20 -13.71
CA ARG A 84 1.04 -6.32 -14.75
C ARG A 84 -0.33 -6.82 -15.18
N GLY A 85 -1.30 -5.92 -15.30
CA GLY A 85 -2.63 -6.18 -15.81
C GLY A 85 -3.47 -7.00 -14.83
N ALA A 86 -3.21 -8.29 -14.73
CA ALA A 86 -3.93 -9.19 -13.84
C ALA A 86 -3.02 -10.28 -13.25
N THR A 87 -3.36 -10.77 -12.06
CA THR A 87 -2.67 -11.90 -11.42
C THR A 87 -3.62 -12.74 -10.59
N ARG A 88 -3.29 -14.02 -10.40
CA ARG A 88 -4.03 -14.90 -9.48
C ARG A 88 -3.58 -14.66 -8.05
N THR A 89 -4.55 -14.64 -7.14
CA THR A 89 -4.33 -14.45 -5.70
C THR A 89 -5.18 -15.42 -4.90
N GLY A 90 -4.88 -15.59 -3.62
CA GLY A 90 -5.74 -16.35 -2.70
C GLY A 90 -7.13 -15.74 -2.49
N CYS A 91 -7.32 -14.48 -2.88
CA CYS A 91 -8.60 -13.74 -2.80
C CYS A 91 -9.33 -13.64 -4.14
N GLY A 92 -8.89 -14.37 -5.17
CA GLY A 92 -9.42 -14.29 -6.53
C GLY A 92 -8.45 -13.64 -7.51
N THR A 93 -8.97 -13.10 -8.62
CA THR A 93 -8.15 -12.43 -9.64
C THR A 93 -7.93 -10.98 -9.25
N GLY A 94 -6.67 -10.59 -9.00
CA GLY A 94 -6.26 -9.19 -8.86
C GLY A 94 -6.12 -8.54 -10.23
N GLN A 95 -6.53 -7.28 -10.35
CA GLN A 95 -6.44 -6.48 -11.57
C GLN A 95 -5.82 -5.11 -11.27
N SER A 96 -5.05 -4.58 -12.22
CA SER A 96 -4.39 -3.27 -12.08
C SER A 96 -5.35 -2.13 -11.72
N VAL A 97 -6.60 -2.18 -12.23
CA VAL A 97 -7.64 -1.18 -11.96
C VAL A 97 -8.04 -1.12 -10.47
N MET A 98 -7.77 -2.17 -9.71
CA MET A 98 -8.05 -2.21 -8.27
C MET A 98 -7.02 -1.43 -7.44
N GLY A 99 -5.90 -1.03 -8.04
CA GLY A 99 -4.74 -0.51 -7.31
C GLY A 99 -4.01 -1.57 -6.48
N PRO A 100 -3.03 -1.17 -5.66
CA PRO A 100 -2.41 -2.07 -4.68
C PRO A 100 -3.42 -2.61 -3.68
N PHE A 101 -3.24 -3.86 -3.26
CA PHE A 101 -4.11 -4.47 -2.25
C PHE A 101 -3.39 -5.57 -1.48
N TYR A 102 -3.89 -5.81 -0.27
CA TYR A 102 -3.48 -6.94 0.56
C TYR A 102 -4.53 -8.05 0.50
N CYS A 103 -4.09 -9.29 0.29
CA CYS A 103 -4.95 -10.47 0.35
C CYS A 103 -4.70 -11.22 1.67
N PRO A 104 -5.65 -11.24 2.62
CA PRO A 104 -5.46 -11.94 3.88
C PRO A 104 -5.41 -13.47 3.72
N ALA A 105 -6.02 -14.04 2.67
CA ALA A 105 -6.05 -15.49 2.46
C ALA A 105 -4.66 -16.09 2.20
N ASP A 106 -3.79 -15.36 1.49
CA ASP A 106 -2.42 -15.79 1.19
C ASP A 106 -1.32 -14.92 1.84
N SER A 107 -1.71 -13.94 2.68
CA SER A 107 -0.80 -13.02 3.37
C SER A 107 0.15 -12.28 2.41
N THR A 108 -0.38 -11.83 1.28
CA THR A 108 0.41 -11.22 0.21
C THR A 108 -0.10 -9.83 -0.14
N VAL A 109 0.83 -8.89 -0.32
CA VAL A 109 0.59 -7.58 -0.92
C VAL A 109 0.83 -7.68 -2.42
N TYR A 110 -0.14 -7.22 -3.21
CA TYR A 110 -0.09 -7.22 -4.66
C TYR A 110 -0.03 -5.78 -5.18
N ILE A 111 0.89 -5.52 -6.10
CA ILE A 111 1.08 -4.20 -6.67
C ILE A 111 1.38 -4.27 -8.16
N ASP A 112 0.61 -3.52 -8.97
CA ASP A 112 0.99 -3.17 -10.33
C ASP A 112 1.67 -1.80 -10.30
N LEU A 113 2.92 -1.72 -10.75
CA LEU A 113 3.71 -0.49 -10.68
C LEU A 113 3.13 0.66 -11.52
N SER A 114 2.23 0.35 -12.49
CA SER A 114 1.50 1.39 -13.23
C SER A 114 0.60 2.25 -12.34
N PHE A 115 0.23 1.76 -11.16
CA PHE A 115 -0.50 2.55 -10.17
C PHE A 115 0.27 3.80 -9.72
N TYR A 116 1.60 3.74 -9.65
CA TYR A 116 2.41 4.91 -9.29
C TYR A 116 2.38 5.99 -10.36
N ASP A 117 2.30 5.60 -11.65
CA ASP A 117 2.09 6.55 -12.75
C ASP A 117 0.72 7.22 -12.64
N ASP A 118 -0.30 6.47 -12.26
CA ASP A 118 -1.64 7.00 -12.01
C ASP A 118 -1.69 7.92 -10.78
N MET A 119 -0.99 7.60 -9.70
CA MET A 119 -0.85 8.50 -8.55
C MET A 119 -0.28 9.85 -8.95
N LYS A 120 0.79 9.85 -9.73
CA LYS A 120 1.42 11.07 -10.22
C LYS A 120 0.52 11.86 -11.16
N SER A 121 0.00 11.21 -12.21
CA SER A 121 -0.70 11.87 -13.31
C SER A 121 -2.14 12.27 -12.99
N LYS A 122 -2.87 11.44 -12.21
CA LYS A 122 -4.29 11.61 -11.91
C LYS A 122 -4.57 12.19 -10.53
N LEU A 123 -3.73 11.86 -9.54
CA LEU A 123 -3.96 12.24 -8.15
C LEU A 123 -3.01 13.32 -7.65
N GLY A 124 -1.98 13.67 -8.44
CA GLY A 124 -0.98 14.66 -8.05
C GLY A 124 -0.15 14.26 -6.83
N ALA A 125 -0.09 12.95 -6.54
CA ALA A 125 0.70 12.36 -5.49
C ALA A 125 1.94 11.71 -6.11
N ASP A 126 3.08 12.40 -6.00
CA ASP A 126 4.37 11.99 -6.55
C ASP A 126 5.38 11.83 -5.42
N GLY A 127 6.46 11.13 -5.69
CA GLY A 127 7.56 10.94 -4.77
C GLY A 127 7.75 9.50 -4.31
N ASP A 128 8.97 9.19 -3.90
CA ASP A 128 9.35 7.84 -3.48
C ASP A 128 8.77 7.47 -2.10
N PHE A 129 8.57 8.46 -1.23
CA PHE A 129 7.93 8.22 0.06
C PHE A 129 6.40 8.07 -0.07
N ALA A 130 5.76 8.71 -1.04
CA ALA A 130 4.36 8.46 -1.39
C ALA A 130 4.17 7.01 -1.85
N GLN A 131 5.08 6.48 -2.67
CA GLN A 131 5.09 5.08 -3.08
C GLN A 131 5.31 4.14 -1.88
N GLY A 132 6.26 4.47 -1.01
CA GLY A 132 6.51 3.74 0.23
C GLY A 132 5.29 3.71 1.16
N TYR A 133 4.58 4.83 1.30
CA TYR A 133 3.35 4.92 2.06
C TYR A 133 2.29 3.91 1.60
N VAL A 134 2.07 3.79 0.30
CA VAL A 134 1.08 2.84 -0.24
C VAL A 134 1.42 1.40 0.17
N ILE A 135 2.68 0.98 0.02
CA ILE A 135 3.11 -0.36 0.45
C ILE A 135 2.97 -0.52 1.96
N ALA A 136 3.39 0.48 2.74
CA ALA A 136 3.28 0.45 4.19
C ALA A 136 1.83 0.38 4.68
N HIS A 137 0.89 1.00 3.97
CA HIS A 137 -0.55 0.89 4.22
C HIS A 137 -1.04 -0.55 4.00
N GLU A 138 -0.69 -1.19 2.89
CA GLU A 138 -1.06 -2.59 2.61
C GLU A 138 -0.42 -3.56 3.63
N VAL A 139 0.82 -3.30 4.04
CA VAL A 139 1.45 -4.03 5.16
C VAL A 139 0.70 -3.77 6.48
N GLY A 140 0.12 -2.58 6.66
CA GLY A 140 -0.77 -2.27 7.79
C GLY A 140 -1.96 -3.24 7.88
N HIS A 141 -2.58 -3.60 6.76
CA HIS A 141 -3.63 -4.63 6.72
C HIS A 141 -3.10 -6.01 7.11
N HIS A 142 -1.88 -6.35 6.72
CA HIS A 142 -1.24 -7.58 7.18
C HIS A 142 -1.03 -7.58 8.70
N VAL A 143 -0.59 -6.48 9.27
CA VAL A 143 -0.46 -6.31 10.73
C VAL A 143 -1.81 -6.47 11.43
N GLN A 144 -2.89 -5.92 10.89
CA GLN A 144 -4.25 -6.13 11.41
C GLN A 144 -4.63 -7.62 11.45
N LYS A 145 -4.29 -8.38 10.41
CA LYS A 145 -4.48 -9.84 10.40
C LYS A 145 -3.68 -10.51 11.52
N LEU A 146 -2.39 -10.22 11.65
CA LEU A 146 -1.51 -10.81 12.66
C LEU A 146 -1.92 -10.46 14.09
N LEU A 147 -2.49 -9.29 14.32
CA LEU A 147 -3.01 -8.85 15.62
C LEU A 147 -4.41 -9.41 15.93
N GLY A 148 -5.06 -10.09 14.99
CA GLY A 148 -6.41 -10.63 15.14
C GLY A 148 -7.52 -9.60 14.98
N ILE A 149 -7.20 -8.39 14.53
CA ILE A 149 -8.17 -7.29 14.32
C ILE A 149 -9.03 -7.61 13.10
N GLU A 150 -8.44 -7.97 11.96
CA GLU A 150 -9.15 -8.27 10.71
C GLU A 150 -10.20 -9.38 10.88
N PRO A 151 -9.90 -10.56 11.46
CA PRO A 151 -10.89 -11.59 11.69
C PRO A 151 -12.04 -11.13 12.58
N LYS A 152 -11.76 -10.33 13.61
CA LYS A 152 -12.77 -9.80 14.52
C LYS A 152 -13.71 -8.81 13.82
N VAL A 153 -13.17 -7.92 13.00
CA VAL A 153 -13.97 -6.98 12.19
C VAL A 153 -14.83 -7.74 11.20
N ARG A 154 -14.28 -8.73 10.51
CA ARG A 154 -15.04 -9.59 9.59
C ARG A 154 -16.22 -10.27 10.29
N GLN A 155 -16.03 -10.76 11.51
CA GLN A 155 -17.11 -11.32 12.32
C GLN A 155 -18.19 -10.27 12.64
N MET A 156 -17.79 -9.04 13.01
CA MET A 156 -18.74 -7.95 13.26
C MET A 156 -19.54 -7.58 12.01
N GLN A 157 -18.95 -7.66 10.83
CA GLN A 157 -19.59 -7.33 9.56
C GLN A 157 -20.65 -8.36 9.12
N GLN A 158 -20.57 -9.62 9.57
CA GLN A 158 -21.44 -10.71 9.11
C GLN A 158 -22.93 -10.44 9.31
N ASN A 159 -23.33 -9.77 10.40
CA ASN A 159 -24.72 -9.49 10.74
C ASN A 159 -25.02 -7.98 10.78
N ALA A 160 -24.14 -7.16 10.22
CA ALA A 160 -24.28 -5.71 10.22
C ALA A 160 -25.04 -5.20 8.99
N SER A 161 -25.66 -4.01 9.11
CA SER A 161 -26.20 -3.30 7.96
C SER A 161 -25.07 -2.87 7.00
N GLN A 162 -25.40 -2.60 5.73
CA GLN A 162 -24.40 -2.12 4.78
C GLN A 162 -23.69 -0.83 5.26
N ALA A 163 -24.43 0.09 5.87
CA ALA A 163 -23.84 1.30 6.43
C ALA A 163 -22.85 1.00 7.56
N GLU A 164 -23.13 0.01 8.42
CA GLU A 164 -22.19 -0.41 9.46
C GLU A 164 -20.98 -1.16 8.89
N VAL A 165 -21.19 -2.02 7.90
CA VAL A 165 -20.09 -2.67 7.15
C VAL A 165 -19.13 -1.62 6.59
N ASN A 166 -19.67 -0.58 5.94
CA ASN A 166 -18.85 0.52 5.40
C ASN A 166 -18.11 1.28 6.51
N ARG A 167 -18.77 1.59 7.63
CA ARG A 167 -18.10 2.24 8.78
C ARG A 167 -16.97 1.40 9.36
N LEU A 168 -17.17 0.10 9.49
CA LEU A 168 -16.10 -0.82 9.94
C LEU A 168 -14.93 -0.88 8.95
N SER A 169 -15.24 -0.87 7.65
CA SER A 169 -14.21 -0.80 6.60
C SER A 169 -13.40 0.49 6.70
N VAL A 170 -14.05 1.65 6.87
CA VAL A 170 -13.35 2.94 7.08
C VAL A 170 -12.43 2.86 8.30
N ARG A 171 -12.85 2.28 9.43
CA ARG A 171 -12.00 2.13 10.61
C ARG A 171 -10.78 1.24 10.36
N MET A 172 -10.94 0.17 9.57
CA MET A 172 -9.82 -0.67 9.15
C MET A 172 -8.81 0.10 8.31
N GLU A 173 -9.28 0.88 7.34
CA GLU A 173 -8.43 1.69 6.46
C GLU A 173 -7.68 2.77 7.23
N LEU A 174 -8.36 3.50 8.10
CA LEU A 174 -7.73 4.55 8.93
C LEU A 174 -6.70 3.97 9.91
N GLN A 175 -6.91 2.77 10.42
CA GLN A 175 -5.92 2.08 11.23
C GLN A 175 -4.70 1.67 10.40
N ALA A 176 -4.90 1.20 9.15
CA ALA A 176 -3.80 0.89 8.24
C ALA A 176 -3.00 2.16 7.89
N ASP A 177 -3.65 3.31 7.72
CA ASP A 177 -2.96 4.60 7.55
C ASP A 177 -2.13 4.97 8.78
N CYS A 178 -2.66 4.78 9.98
CA CYS A 178 -1.91 5.01 11.23
C CYS A 178 -0.70 4.07 11.33
N PHE A 179 -0.85 2.80 10.99
CA PHE A 179 0.26 1.86 10.94
C PHE A 179 1.31 2.24 9.90
N ALA A 180 0.90 2.76 8.74
CA ALA A 180 1.84 3.33 7.77
C ALA A 180 2.58 4.54 8.35
N GLY A 181 1.91 5.36 9.18
CA GLY A 181 2.54 6.44 9.93
C GLY A 181 3.60 5.94 10.92
N VAL A 182 3.33 4.85 11.65
CA VAL A 182 4.30 4.21 12.55
C VAL A 182 5.55 3.76 11.79
N TRP A 183 5.38 3.21 10.59
CA TRP A 183 6.50 2.89 9.71
C TRP A 183 7.27 4.16 9.31
N GLY A 184 6.58 5.22 8.89
CA GLY A 184 7.20 6.51 8.55
C GLY A 184 8.02 7.10 9.69
N HIS A 185 7.52 7.00 10.93
CA HIS A 185 8.27 7.38 12.14
C HIS A 185 9.59 6.61 12.27
N SER A 186 9.56 5.30 12.06
CA SER A 186 10.76 4.46 12.07
C SER A 186 11.76 4.89 10.99
N MET A 187 11.27 5.26 9.79
CA MET A 187 12.11 5.77 8.71
C MET A 187 12.77 7.09 9.07
N GLN A 188 12.05 7.98 9.77
CA GLN A 188 12.62 9.23 10.28
C GLN A 188 13.71 8.96 11.30
N GLN A 189 13.47 8.08 12.27
CA GLN A 189 14.47 7.70 13.28
C GLN A 189 15.74 7.10 12.68
N GLN A 190 15.61 6.35 11.60
CA GLN A 190 16.75 5.75 10.89
C GLN A 190 17.48 6.73 9.96
N GLY A 191 17.04 7.98 9.88
CA GLY A 191 17.64 9.00 9.01
C GLY A 191 17.44 8.72 7.51
N VAL A 192 16.41 7.97 7.15
CA VAL A 192 16.09 7.59 5.75
C VAL A 192 15.32 8.70 5.05
N LEU A 193 14.52 9.49 5.78
CA LEU A 193 13.70 10.55 5.21
C LEU A 193 14.54 11.76 4.82
N GLU A 194 14.12 12.39 3.74
CA GLU A 194 14.63 13.65 3.22
C GLU A 194 13.58 14.76 3.37
N THR A 195 14.00 16.01 3.14
CA THR A 195 13.09 17.15 3.21
C THR A 195 11.98 16.99 2.16
N GLY A 196 10.71 17.07 2.60
CA GLY A 196 9.55 16.95 1.73
C GLY A 196 8.90 15.55 1.74
N ASP A 197 9.61 14.49 2.16
CA ASP A 197 9.07 13.12 2.14
C ASP A 197 7.78 12.98 2.95
N LEU A 198 7.71 13.61 4.13
CA LEU A 198 6.49 13.56 4.95
C LEU A 198 5.29 14.18 4.21
N GLU A 199 5.49 15.32 3.56
CA GLU A 199 4.45 15.98 2.77
C GLU A 199 4.00 15.12 1.59
N GLU A 200 4.91 14.36 0.96
CA GLU A 200 4.55 13.42 -0.12
C GLU A 200 3.57 12.37 0.37
N ALA A 201 3.84 11.72 1.51
CA ALA A 201 2.94 10.72 2.09
C ALA A 201 1.61 11.32 2.53
N LEU A 202 1.62 12.49 3.16
CA LEU A 202 0.42 13.19 3.59
C LEU A 202 -0.47 13.60 2.40
N ASN A 203 0.14 14.09 1.31
CA ASN A 203 -0.56 14.42 0.08
C ASN A 203 -1.13 13.16 -0.59
N ALA A 204 -0.39 12.04 -0.59
CA ALA A 204 -0.88 10.77 -1.10
C ALA A 204 -2.11 10.29 -0.30
N ALA A 205 -2.05 10.31 1.03
CA ALA A 205 -3.17 9.93 1.89
C ALA A 205 -4.42 10.77 1.62
N GLN A 206 -4.26 12.09 1.46
CA GLN A 206 -5.36 12.99 1.13
C GLN A 206 -5.92 12.75 -0.28
N ALA A 207 -5.05 12.46 -1.26
CA ALA A 207 -5.46 12.29 -2.66
C ALA A 207 -6.39 11.10 -2.86
N ILE A 208 -6.28 10.08 -2.04
CA ILE A 208 -7.05 8.83 -2.12
C ILE A 208 -8.21 8.73 -1.11
N GLY A 209 -8.58 9.81 -0.46
CA GLY A 209 -9.78 9.86 0.38
C GLY A 209 -11.06 9.76 -0.45
N ASP A 210 -12.08 9.08 0.09
CA ASP A 210 -13.35 8.82 -0.61
C ASP A 210 -14.09 10.10 -1.00
N ASP A 211 -14.06 11.12 -0.14
CA ASP A 211 -14.66 12.43 -0.42
C ASP A 211 -14.06 13.09 -1.66
N ARG A 212 -12.73 13.08 -1.78
CA ARG A 212 -12.03 13.65 -2.92
C ARG A 212 -12.24 12.84 -4.20
N LEU A 213 -12.16 11.51 -4.11
CA LEU A 213 -12.37 10.63 -5.26
C LEU A 213 -13.82 10.69 -5.76
N GLN A 214 -14.81 10.74 -4.87
CA GLN A 214 -16.22 10.88 -5.25
C GLN A 214 -16.52 12.25 -5.84
N GLN A 215 -15.97 13.33 -5.28
CA GLN A 215 -16.12 14.67 -5.83
C GLN A 215 -15.56 14.76 -7.25
N GLN A 216 -14.39 14.16 -7.51
CA GLN A 216 -13.77 14.14 -8.83
C GLN A 216 -14.53 13.30 -9.86
N SER A 217 -15.08 12.14 -9.43
CA SER A 217 -15.73 11.19 -10.35
C SER A 217 -17.22 11.45 -10.56
N GLN A 218 -17.94 11.90 -9.53
CA GLN A 218 -19.41 12.00 -9.50
C GLN A 218 -19.93 13.43 -9.26
N GLY A 219 -19.05 14.37 -8.93
CA GLY A 219 -19.42 15.75 -8.61
C GLY A 219 -20.18 15.90 -7.29
N ARG A 220 -20.30 14.85 -6.48
CA ARG A 220 -20.96 14.86 -5.17
C ARG A 220 -20.33 13.88 -4.20
N VAL A 221 -20.50 14.12 -2.90
CA VAL A 221 -19.99 13.28 -1.83
C VAL A 221 -21.15 12.59 -1.11
N VAL A 222 -21.02 11.28 -0.88
CA VAL A 222 -22.03 10.44 -0.18
C VAL A 222 -21.34 9.70 0.96
N PRO A 223 -21.31 10.27 2.19
CA PRO A 223 -20.51 9.73 3.32
C PRO A 223 -20.87 8.30 3.72
N ASP A 224 -22.14 7.91 3.64
CA ASP A 224 -22.56 6.53 3.99
C ASP A 224 -22.05 5.46 3.03
N SER A 225 -21.54 5.85 1.84
CA SER A 225 -20.93 4.95 0.88
C SER A 225 -19.39 4.86 1.02
N PHE A 226 -18.79 5.58 1.95
CA PHE A 226 -17.34 5.55 2.16
C PHE A 226 -16.89 4.19 2.67
N THR A 227 -15.80 3.70 2.11
CA THR A 227 -15.14 2.46 2.51
C THR A 227 -13.69 2.67 2.95
N HIS A 228 -13.09 3.84 2.63
CA HIS A 228 -11.70 4.19 2.94
C HIS A 228 -11.55 5.41 3.86
N GLY A 229 -12.60 6.19 4.05
CA GLY A 229 -12.59 7.40 4.85
C GLY A 229 -12.31 8.68 4.06
N THR A 230 -12.50 9.83 4.72
CA THR A 230 -12.25 11.15 4.12
C THR A 230 -10.76 11.43 3.99
N SER A 231 -10.40 12.36 3.10
CA SER A 231 -9.03 12.87 2.96
C SER A 231 -8.46 13.37 4.28
N GLU A 232 -9.24 14.11 5.07
CA GLU A 232 -8.84 14.62 6.37
C GLU A 232 -8.63 13.50 7.40
N GLN A 233 -9.50 12.51 7.43
CA GLN A 233 -9.37 11.35 8.32
C GLN A 233 -8.09 10.56 8.01
N ARG A 234 -7.85 10.27 6.74
CA ARG A 234 -6.65 9.53 6.30
C ARG A 234 -5.37 10.28 6.66
N TYR A 235 -5.32 11.59 6.35
CA TYR A 235 -4.22 12.46 6.75
C TYR A 235 -3.99 12.41 8.26
N SER A 236 -5.04 12.63 9.06
CA SER A 236 -4.94 12.74 10.52
C SER A 236 -4.45 11.44 11.16
N TRP A 237 -4.93 10.29 10.70
CA TRP A 237 -4.52 9.00 11.24
C TRP A 237 -3.09 8.62 10.85
N PHE A 238 -2.68 8.87 9.59
CA PHE A 238 -1.29 8.70 9.20
C PHE A 238 -0.37 9.57 10.06
N LYS A 239 -0.71 10.87 10.18
CA LYS A 239 0.07 11.81 10.98
C LYS A 239 0.17 11.37 12.45
N ARG A 240 -0.91 10.87 13.03
CA ARG A 240 -0.92 10.34 14.40
C ARG A 240 0.06 9.17 14.59
N GLY A 241 0.09 8.24 13.67
CA GLY A 241 1.06 7.14 13.67
C GLY A 241 2.48 7.66 13.52
N PHE A 242 2.68 8.60 12.60
CA PHE A 242 3.98 9.21 12.35
C PHE A 242 4.51 9.99 13.58
N ASP A 243 3.69 10.80 14.21
CA ASP A 243 4.10 11.60 15.37
C ASP A 243 4.40 10.74 16.60
N SER A 244 3.64 9.66 16.81
CA SER A 244 3.77 8.80 17.99
C SER A 244 4.78 7.67 17.85
N GLY A 245 4.92 7.10 16.66
CA GLY A 245 5.68 5.86 16.42
C GLY A 245 5.17 4.66 17.22
N ASN A 246 3.95 4.72 17.75
CA ASN A 246 3.40 3.75 18.67
C ASN A 246 2.08 3.15 18.13
N PRO A 247 2.06 1.85 17.79
CA PRO A 247 0.85 1.19 17.28
C PRO A 247 -0.36 1.25 18.23
N SER A 248 -0.14 1.40 19.54
CA SER A 248 -1.24 1.53 20.52
C SER A 248 -2.07 2.79 20.33
N GLN A 249 -1.51 3.81 19.65
CA GLN A 249 -2.22 5.04 19.29
C GLN A 249 -3.11 4.89 18.07
N CYS A 250 -3.08 3.74 17.40
CA CYS A 250 -3.81 3.44 16.17
C CYS A 250 -5.16 2.75 16.40
N ASN A 251 -5.76 2.91 17.58
CA ASN A 251 -7.08 2.32 17.84
C ASN A 251 -8.20 3.16 17.23
N THR A 252 -8.66 2.80 16.03
CA THR A 252 -9.77 3.44 15.32
C THR A 252 -11.14 2.90 15.72
N PHE A 253 -11.20 1.83 16.53
CA PHE A 253 -12.42 1.15 16.93
C PHE A 253 -12.93 1.58 18.31
N GLY A 254 -12.15 2.36 19.05
CA GLY A 254 -12.49 2.79 20.40
C GLY A 254 -12.64 1.60 21.36
N LYS A 255 -13.69 1.64 22.19
CA LYS A 255 -13.97 0.57 23.17
C LYS A 255 -14.59 -0.70 22.56
N ALA A 256 -14.80 -0.75 21.24
CA ALA A 256 -15.43 -1.89 20.56
C ALA A 256 -14.46 -3.06 20.33
N MET A 257 -13.15 -2.90 20.64
CA MET A 257 -12.11 -3.93 20.57
C MET A 257 -11.27 -3.98 21.83
#